data_a3579cc5eb37b1ab7e69ce2a0ae0ea10
#
_entry.id   a3579cc5eb37b1ab7e69ce2a0ae0ea10
#
_cell.length_a   1.000
_cell.length_b   1.000
_cell.length_c   1.000
_cell.angle_alpha   90.00
_cell.angle_beta   90.00
_cell.angle_gamma   90.00
#
_symmetry.space_group_name_H-M   'P 1'
#
loop_
_entity.id
_entity.type
_entity.pdbx_description
1 polymer ?
#
loop_
_entity_poly.entity_id
_entity_poly.type
_entity_poly.pdbx_seq_one_letter_code
_entity_poly.pdbx_strand_id
1 'polypeptide(L)'
;MNTLRAMAIALALSMQFHASIRAQTPSDGQPTTPAHHNAGKYERVTVHGRSLEGNLEGDTPERNVSVYLPPSYEREPKRRYPVLYLLHGFTDSDSRWFGLSGRHFVNVQDATDRAYAAGAREMIIVMPDAFTRYQGSMYSNSVVTGNWEAFITADLIAYIDGHYRTLPRAASRGLAGHSMGGYGTMRIGMKHPGVFSSLYAQSPCCMGASLEPNAEIAHRAAGVKSEAEIAAADFGTKAMLASAAAWSPDPARPPAYFDLPIEDGKPVPETIAAWAANAPLAMVHQHIPALRSYVAIAFDAGDRDTGIAGTVRDLDRILTGYGVAHVTEIYDGDHISRIDERLAAKVLPFFSAHLKFQ
;
A
#
# COMPACT_ATOMS: atom_id res chain seq x y z
N MET A 1 -39.79 -30.07 -48.15
CA MET A 1 -40.22 -29.50 -49.45
C MET A 1 -39.34 -28.31 -49.67
N ASN A 2 -38.24 -28.48 -50.43
CA ASN A 2 -38.03 -27.98 -51.81
C ASN A 2 -37.96 -26.44 -51.82
N THR A 3 -36.92 -25.76 -52.35
CA THR A 3 -35.89 -25.95 -53.41
C THR A 3 -34.97 -24.72 -53.34
N LEU A 4 -33.69 -24.82 -53.34
CA LEU A 4 -32.68 -24.87 -54.42
C LEU A 4 -32.82 -23.91 -55.61
N ARG A 5 -31.72 -23.27 -55.93
CA ARG A 5 -31.17 -22.77 -57.20
C ARG A 5 -30.90 -21.26 -57.21
N ALA A 6 -29.89 -20.72 -57.85
CA ALA A 6 -28.63 -21.14 -58.48
C ALA A 6 -27.92 -19.91 -59.02
N MET A 7 -26.60 -19.94 -59.04
CA MET A 7 -25.58 -19.39 -59.97
C MET A 7 -25.97 -18.37 -61.04
N ALA A 8 -25.17 -17.30 -61.18
CA ALA A 8 -24.63 -16.95 -62.50
C ALA A 8 -23.33 -16.17 -62.35
N ILE A 9 -22.34 -16.64 -63.07
CA ILE A 9 -20.99 -16.14 -63.35
C ILE A 9 -21.07 -15.14 -64.52
N ALA A 10 -20.34 -14.04 -64.47
CA ALA A 10 -19.94 -13.32 -65.70
C ALA A 10 -18.53 -12.76 -65.56
N LEU A 11 -17.69 -13.27 -66.46
CA LEU A 11 -16.30 -12.90 -66.77
C LEU A 11 -16.30 -11.82 -67.85
N ALA A 12 -15.44 -10.79 -67.78
CA ALA A 12 -14.78 -10.15 -68.93
C ALA A 12 -13.75 -9.12 -68.53
N LEU A 13 -12.52 -9.42 -68.79
CA LEU A 13 -11.46 -8.85 -69.66
C LEU A 13 -10.98 -7.41 -69.38
N SER A 14 -9.79 -7.36 -68.85
CA SER A 14 -8.51 -6.70 -69.26
C SER A 14 -8.53 -5.34 -69.94
N MET A 15 -7.78 -4.40 -69.35
CA MET A 15 -6.79 -3.55 -70.10
C MET A 15 -5.66 -3.13 -69.15
N GLN A 16 -4.44 -3.50 -69.57
CA GLN A 16 -3.17 -3.13 -68.95
C GLN A 16 -2.82 -1.68 -69.33
N PHE A 17 -2.55 -0.84 -68.33
CA PHE A 17 -1.72 0.36 -68.49
C PHE A 17 -0.53 0.24 -67.58
N HIS A 18 0.65 0.09 -68.19
CA HIS A 18 1.94 0.21 -67.55
C HIS A 18 2.25 1.68 -67.32
N ALA A 19 2.18 2.11 -66.05
CA ALA A 19 2.84 3.35 -65.64
C ALA A 19 3.96 2.98 -64.66
N SER A 20 5.19 3.18 -65.11
CA SER A 20 6.41 3.04 -64.29
C SER A 20 6.41 4.12 -63.19
N ILE A 21 6.09 3.75 -61.97
CA ILE A 21 6.32 4.59 -60.81
C ILE A 21 7.60 4.10 -60.13
N ARG A 22 8.64 4.97 -60.17
CA ARG A 22 9.85 4.82 -59.40
C ARG A 22 9.48 4.64 -57.89
N ALA A 23 9.87 3.51 -57.35
CA ALA A 23 9.84 3.28 -55.91
C ALA A 23 10.80 4.27 -55.22
N GLN A 24 10.25 5.21 -54.47
CA GLN A 24 10.97 5.89 -53.39
C GLN A 24 10.98 4.95 -52.20
N THR A 25 12.16 4.51 -51.79
CA THR A 25 12.40 3.84 -50.52
C THR A 25 11.92 4.74 -49.38
N PRO A 26 11.04 4.26 -48.49
CA PRO A 26 10.79 4.95 -47.22
C PRO A 26 12.09 4.87 -46.40
N SER A 27 12.62 6.00 -46.01
CA SER A 27 13.60 6.06 -44.93
C SER A 27 13.01 5.45 -43.68
N ASP A 28 13.67 4.44 -43.13
CA ASP A 28 13.38 3.87 -41.82
C ASP A 28 13.46 4.96 -40.74
N GLY A 29 12.36 5.65 -40.53
CA GLY A 29 12.13 6.40 -39.33
C GLY A 29 11.76 5.40 -38.26
N GLN A 30 12.75 4.86 -37.52
CA GLN A 30 12.49 4.26 -36.23
C GLN A 30 11.65 5.27 -35.42
N PRO A 31 10.56 4.84 -34.79
CA PRO A 31 9.91 5.68 -33.80
C PRO A 31 10.94 5.92 -32.69
N THR A 32 11.47 7.13 -32.64
CA THR A 32 12.25 7.59 -31.50
C THR A 32 11.30 7.58 -30.32
N THR A 33 11.40 6.54 -29.50
CA THR A 33 10.83 6.55 -28.14
C THR A 33 11.31 7.86 -27.51
N PRO A 34 10.44 8.73 -27.01
CA PRO A 34 10.87 9.92 -26.31
C PRO A 34 11.84 9.46 -25.23
N ALA A 35 13.07 9.94 -25.26
CA ALA A 35 14.03 9.66 -24.22
C ALA A 35 13.40 10.17 -22.91
N HIS A 36 13.17 9.27 -21.95
CA HIS A 36 12.71 9.57 -20.61
C HIS A 36 13.82 10.31 -19.83
N HIS A 37 14.16 11.52 -20.27
CA HIS A 37 15.18 12.35 -19.63
C HIS A 37 14.76 12.93 -18.28
N ASN A 38 13.53 12.64 -17.80
CA ASN A 38 12.96 13.16 -16.57
C ASN A 38 12.37 12.08 -15.64
N ALA A 39 12.65 10.81 -15.84
CA ALA A 39 12.24 9.75 -14.94
C ALA A 39 13.16 9.70 -13.72
N GLY A 40 12.59 9.41 -12.55
CA GLY A 40 13.38 9.12 -11.35
C GLY A 40 14.01 7.72 -11.42
N LYS A 41 14.85 7.43 -10.46
CA LYS A 41 15.47 6.11 -10.29
C LYS A 41 14.94 5.47 -9.03
N TYR A 42 14.93 4.15 -8.99
CA TYR A 42 14.71 3.43 -7.74
C TYR A 42 15.89 2.52 -7.45
N GLU A 43 16.05 2.22 -6.20
CA GLU A 43 16.98 1.19 -5.71
C GLU A 43 16.29 0.37 -4.62
N ARG A 44 16.76 -0.83 -4.37
CA ARG A 44 16.28 -1.69 -3.32
C ARG A 44 17.43 -1.99 -2.37
N VAL A 45 17.25 -1.58 -1.12
CA VAL A 45 18.25 -1.74 -0.05
C VAL A 45 17.74 -2.70 1.03
N THR A 46 18.66 -3.20 1.84
CA THR A 46 18.32 -3.97 3.03
C THR A 46 18.53 -3.11 4.26
N VAL A 47 17.52 -3.02 5.11
CA VAL A 47 17.54 -2.28 6.37
C VAL A 47 17.41 -3.22 7.53
N HIS A 48 18.36 -3.19 8.45
CA HIS A 48 18.27 -3.93 9.70
C HIS A 48 17.28 -3.25 10.66
N GLY A 49 16.21 -3.96 10.99
CA GLY A 49 15.20 -3.53 11.95
C GLY A 49 15.53 -4.04 13.36
N ARG A 50 16.22 -3.23 14.16
CA ARG A 50 16.49 -3.61 15.57
C ARG A 50 15.20 -3.91 16.32
N SER A 51 14.13 -3.19 16.04
CA SER A 51 12.81 -3.39 16.64
C SER A 51 12.12 -4.68 16.22
N LEU A 52 12.63 -5.37 15.19
CA LEU A 52 12.11 -6.65 14.71
C LEU A 52 12.90 -7.85 15.24
N GLU A 53 14.01 -7.63 15.94
CA GLU A 53 14.82 -8.71 16.52
C GLU A 53 14.00 -9.51 17.55
N GLY A 54 14.23 -10.83 17.57
CA GLY A 54 13.65 -11.72 18.58
C GLY A 54 12.14 -11.95 18.41
N ASN A 55 11.54 -11.63 17.26
CA ASN A 55 10.16 -11.98 16.98
C ASN A 55 9.95 -13.50 17.01
N LEU A 56 8.80 -13.95 17.55
CA LEU A 56 8.54 -15.37 17.81
C LEU A 56 8.20 -16.17 16.53
N GLU A 57 7.77 -15.50 15.47
CA GLU A 57 7.54 -16.16 14.18
C GLU A 57 8.84 -16.54 13.45
N GLY A 58 9.98 -15.98 13.90
CA GLY A 58 11.31 -16.28 13.36
C GLY A 58 11.64 -15.58 12.05
N ASP A 59 10.92 -14.53 11.71
CA ASP A 59 11.24 -13.71 10.53
C ASP A 59 12.55 -12.94 10.74
N THR A 60 13.29 -12.78 9.63
CA THR A 60 14.53 -12.00 9.66
C THR A 60 14.27 -10.53 9.98
N PRO A 61 15.08 -9.89 10.84
CA PRO A 61 15.03 -8.45 11.04
C PRO A 61 15.58 -7.64 9.83
N GLU A 62 16.23 -8.31 8.88
CA GLU A 62 16.72 -7.69 7.65
C GLU A 62 15.57 -7.52 6.66
N ARG A 63 15.12 -6.28 6.48
CA ARG A 63 13.97 -5.98 5.62
C ARG A 63 14.40 -5.28 4.34
N ASN A 64 13.89 -5.77 3.22
CA ASN A 64 14.05 -5.07 1.97
C ASN A 64 13.23 -3.78 1.96
N VAL A 65 13.78 -2.74 1.32
CA VAL A 65 13.14 -1.43 1.20
C VAL A 65 13.38 -0.91 -0.20
N SER A 66 12.33 -0.63 -0.94
CA SER A 66 12.42 0.07 -2.22
C SER A 66 12.41 1.57 -2.00
N VAL A 67 13.36 2.27 -2.60
CA VAL A 67 13.56 3.72 -2.49
C VAL A 67 13.53 4.33 -3.89
N TYR A 68 12.55 5.20 -4.15
CA TYR A 68 12.51 6.01 -5.37
C TYR A 68 13.21 7.36 -5.11
N LEU A 69 14.14 7.68 -5.97
CA LEU A 69 14.90 8.93 -5.99
C LEU A 69 14.40 9.82 -7.14
N PRO A 70 14.00 11.06 -6.87
CA PRO A 70 13.38 11.92 -7.86
C PRO A 70 14.36 12.33 -8.98
N PRO A 71 13.88 12.79 -10.14
CA PRO A 71 14.70 13.12 -11.31
C PRO A 71 15.83 14.13 -11.05
N SER A 72 15.64 15.07 -10.11
CA SER A 72 16.69 16.03 -9.76
C SER A 72 17.72 15.50 -8.76
N TYR A 73 17.52 14.30 -8.20
CA TYR A 73 18.38 13.80 -7.13
C TYR A 73 19.86 13.75 -7.55
N GLU A 74 20.20 13.25 -8.74
CA GLU A 74 21.58 13.23 -9.22
C GLU A 74 22.06 14.59 -9.75
N ARG A 75 21.15 15.38 -10.37
CA ARG A 75 21.49 16.66 -10.98
C ARG A 75 21.75 17.78 -9.99
N GLU A 76 21.12 17.69 -8.81
CA GLU A 76 21.20 18.71 -7.75
C GLU A 76 21.81 18.11 -6.47
N PRO A 77 23.15 17.87 -6.43
CA PRO A 77 23.78 17.10 -5.35
C PRO A 77 23.71 17.75 -3.96
N LYS A 78 23.40 19.04 -3.90
CA LYS A 78 23.24 19.78 -2.63
C LYS A 78 21.79 19.84 -2.15
N ARG A 79 20.81 19.48 -2.99
CA ARG A 79 19.39 19.52 -2.65
C ARG A 79 19.04 18.40 -1.69
N ARG A 80 18.23 18.72 -0.69
CA ARG A 80 17.60 17.76 0.22
C ARG A 80 16.11 17.68 -0.07
N TYR A 81 15.51 16.54 0.24
CA TYR A 81 14.16 16.19 -0.18
C TYR A 81 13.29 15.81 1.02
N PRO A 82 12.00 16.15 1.01
CA PRO A 82 11.01 15.49 1.88
C PRO A 82 10.94 14.00 1.56
N VAL A 83 10.41 13.22 2.50
CA VAL A 83 10.25 11.77 2.33
C VAL A 83 8.79 11.39 2.54
N LEU A 84 8.24 10.64 1.60
CA LEU A 84 6.99 9.93 1.75
C LEU A 84 7.29 8.45 2.05
N TYR A 85 6.89 7.99 3.23
CA TYR A 85 6.86 6.57 3.59
C TYR A 85 5.53 6.00 3.12
N LEU A 86 5.58 4.99 2.23
CA LEU A 86 4.42 4.38 1.59
C LEU A 86 4.31 2.92 2.00
N LEU A 87 3.19 2.53 2.58
CA LEU A 87 2.95 1.21 3.16
C LEU A 87 2.07 0.36 2.23
N HIS A 88 2.55 -0.84 1.87
CA HIS A 88 1.81 -1.75 0.99
C HIS A 88 0.68 -2.50 1.71
N GLY A 89 -0.21 -3.13 0.93
CA GLY A 89 -1.33 -3.93 1.42
C GLY A 89 -0.96 -5.32 1.92
N PHE A 90 -1.94 -6.04 2.45
CA PHE A 90 -1.81 -7.43 2.90
C PHE A 90 -1.50 -8.35 1.70
N THR A 91 -0.67 -9.38 1.90
CA THR A 91 -0.16 -10.31 0.87
C THR A 91 0.68 -9.66 -0.22
N ASP A 92 1.10 -8.43 -0.03
CA ASP A 92 1.85 -7.65 -0.98
C ASP A 92 3.30 -7.38 -0.53
N SER A 93 4.10 -6.70 -1.35
CA SER A 93 5.50 -6.37 -1.07
C SER A 93 5.93 -5.09 -1.77
N ASP A 94 7.03 -4.51 -1.30
CA ASP A 94 7.70 -3.40 -1.93
C ASP A 94 8.05 -3.68 -3.40
N SER A 95 8.56 -4.89 -3.67
CA SER A 95 9.00 -5.29 -5.00
C SER A 95 7.84 -5.38 -6.01
N ARG A 96 6.65 -5.80 -5.59
CA ARG A 96 5.45 -5.82 -6.45
C ARG A 96 4.99 -4.41 -6.79
N TRP A 97 4.98 -3.53 -5.80
CA TRP A 97 4.58 -2.13 -5.99
C TRP A 97 5.55 -1.33 -6.87
N PHE A 98 6.83 -1.72 -6.90
CA PHE A 98 7.84 -1.13 -7.77
C PHE A 98 8.00 -1.86 -9.13
N GLY A 99 7.11 -2.80 -9.45
CA GLY A 99 7.14 -3.52 -10.74
C GLY A 99 8.30 -4.51 -10.88
N LEU A 100 8.99 -4.88 -9.78
CA LEU A 100 10.14 -5.79 -9.79
C LEU A 100 9.73 -7.27 -9.85
N SER A 101 8.48 -7.57 -9.50
CA SER A 101 7.95 -8.94 -9.40
C SER A 101 6.80 -9.18 -10.39
N GLY A 102 6.86 -8.54 -11.57
CA GLY A 102 5.86 -8.68 -12.63
C GLY A 102 4.75 -7.63 -12.58
N ARG A 103 3.68 -7.86 -13.36
CA ARG A 103 2.57 -6.90 -13.46
C ARG A 103 1.76 -6.85 -12.18
N HIS A 104 1.52 -5.63 -11.69
CA HIS A 104 0.73 -5.34 -10.50
C HIS A 104 -0.32 -4.26 -10.81
N PHE A 105 -1.29 -4.04 -9.90
CA PHE A 105 -2.33 -3.01 -10.07
C PHE A 105 -1.80 -1.59 -9.83
N VAL A 106 -0.59 -1.45 -9.30
CA VAL A 106 0.12 -0.18 -9.11
C VAL A 106 1.58 -0.33 -9.49
N ASN A 107 2.18 0.74 -10.05
CA ASN A 107 3.62 0.89 -10.20
C ASN A 107 4.04 2.24 -9.61
N VAL A 108 4.73 2.20 -8.48
CA VAL A 108 5.11 3.41 -7.73
C VAL A 108 6.02 4.32 -8.55
N GLN A 109 6.98 3.76 -9.30
CA GLN A 109 7.86 4.56 -10.15
C GLN A 109 7.06 5.31 -11.21
N ASP A 110 6.26 4.60 -12.00
CA ASP A 110 5.47 5.19 -13.07
C ASP A 110 4.45 6.21 -12.55
N ALA A 111 3.78 5.90 -11.44
CA ALA A 111 2.81 6.80 -10.80
C ALA A 111 3.51 8.09 -10.30
N THR A 112 4.71 7.95 -9.73
CA THR A 112 5.48 9.08 -9.22
C THR A 112 6.01 9.95 -10.35
N ASP A 113 6.54 9.35 -11.41
CA ASP A 113 7.00 10.08 -12.60
C ASP A 113 5.85 10.87 -13.26
N ARG A 114 4.65 10.27 -13.36
CA ARG A 114 3.45 10.97 -13.84
C ARG A 114 3.04 12.13 -12.94
N ALA A 115 3.09 11.96 -11.63
CA ALA A 115 2.76 13.03 -10.69
C ALA A 115 3.73 14.20 -10.81
N TYR A 116 5.03 13.95 -10.94
CA TYR A 116 6.04 15.00 -11.10
C TYR A 116 5.93 15.70 -12.45
N ALA A 117 5.67 14.96 -13.52
CA ALA A 117 5.38 15.53 -14.83
C ALA A 117 4.11 16.43 -14.81
N ALA A 118 3.15 16.12 -13.94
CA ALA A 118 1.94 16.93 -13.71
C ALA A 118 2.15 18.10 -12.72
N GLY A 119 3.36 18.32 -12.22
CA GLY A 119 3.72 19.48 -11.40
C GLY A 119 3.75 19.22 -9.89
N ALA A 120 3.62 17.98 -9.42
CA ALA A 120 3.89 17.67 -8.01
C ALA A 120 5.37 17.91 -7.69
N ARG A 121 5.65 18.41 -6.49
CA ARG A 121 7.02 18.70 -6.04
C ARG A 121 7.74 17.39 -5.72
N GLU A 122 9.01 17.32 -6.09
CA GLU A 122 9.84 16.13 -5.95
C GLU A 122 10.13 15.77 -4.49
N MET A 123 9.90 14.53 -4.12
CA MET A 123 10.20 13.92 -2.82
C MET A 123 10.79 12.52 -3.01
N ILE A 124 11.47 12.00 -2.02
CA ILE A 124 11.90 10.59 -1.97
C ILE A 124 10.69 9.76 -1.54
N ILE A 125 10.46 8.60 -2.20
CA ILE A 125 9.42 7.65 -1.81
C ILE A 125 10.11 6.42 -1.25
N VAL A 126 9.70 5.97 -0.06
CA VAL A 126 10.28 4.84 0.65
C VAL A 126 9.18 3.81 0.93
N MET A 127 9.36 2.59 0.49
CA MET A 127 8.43 1.49 0.76
C MET A 127 9.17 0.31 1.38
N PRO A 128 8.96 0.02 2.66
CA PRO A 128 9.48 -1.20 3.28
C PRO A 128 8.66 -2.42 2.89
N ASP A 129 9.31 -3.57 2.80
CA ASP A 129 8.66 -4.87 2.69
C ASP A 129 8.20 -5.33 4.09
N ALA A 130 6.91 -5.27 4.33
CA ALA A 130 6.24 -5.71 5.56
C ALA A 130 5.55 -7.07 5.41
N PHE A 131 5.96 -7.86 4.41
CA PHE A 131 5.53 -9.25 4.25
C PHE A 131 6.21 -10.11 5.31
N THR A 132 5.43 -10.80 6.13
CA THR A 132 5.89 -11.68 7.21
C THR A 132 5.55 -13.13 6.90
N ARG A 133 5.93 -14.05 7.79
CA ARG A 133 5.49 -15.46 7.74
C ARG A 133 3.97 -15.57 7.56
N TYR A 134 3.21 -14.70 8.24
CA TYR A 134 1.74 -14.64 8.11
C TYR A 134 1.27 -13.69 6.99
N GLN A 135 2.17 -13.32 6.05
CA GLN A 135 1.92 -12.56 4.81
C GLN A 135 1.52 -11.09 5.02
N GLY A 136 1.74 -10.56 6.22
CA GLY A 136 1.53 -9.16 6.54
C GLY A 136 1.67 -8.88 8.02
N SER A 137 2.36 -7.80 8.35
CA SER A 137 2.72 -7.41 9.71
C SER A 137 1.60 -6.71 10.47
N MET A 138 0.52 -6.33 9.79
CA MET A 138 -0.49 -5.38 10.27
C MET A 138 0.13 -4.07 10.79
N TYR A 139 1.38 -3.75 10.44
CA TYR A 139 2.13 -2.58 10.93
C TYR A 139 1.94 -2.32 12.43
N SER A 140 1.84 -3.40 13.21
CA SER A 140 1.54 -3.37 14.65
C SER A 140 2.75 -3.77 15.47
N ASN A 141 2.75 -3.44 16.76
CA ASN A 141 3.73 -3.96 17.70
C ASN A 141 3.24 -5.29 18.27
N SER A 142 3.96 -6.37 18.01
CA SER A 142 3.67 -7.71 18.51
C SER A 142 4.96 -8.48 18.80
N VAL A 143 4.98 -9.25 19.87
CA VAL A 143 6.11 -10.17 20.16
C VAL A 143 6.19 -11.30 19.14
N VAL A 144 5.14 -11.58 18.40
CA VAL A 144 5.11 -12.59 17.34
C VAL A 144 5.73 -12.05 16.07
N THR A 145 5.24 -10.92 15.54
CA THR A 145 5.67 -10.38 14.24
C THR A 145 6.78 -9.33 14.35
N GLY A 146 7.17 -8.92 15.57
CA GLY A 146 8.10 -7.83 15.83
C GLY A 146 7.38 -6.48 16.02
N ASN A 147 8.15 -5.45 16.44
CA ASN A 147 7.63 -4.11 16.63
C ASN A 147 7.70 -3.29 15.34
N TRP A 148 6.74 -3.53 14.43
CA TRP A 148 6.66 -2.83 13.15
C TRP A 148 6.34 -1.33 13.29
N GLU A 149 5.67 -0.93 14.36
CA GLU A 149 5.47 0.50 14.65
C GLU A 149 6.81 1.20 14.84
N ALA A 150 7.71 0.64 15.67
CA ALA A 150 9.04 1.18 15.90
C ALA A 150 9.94 1.05 14.64
N PHE A 151 9.82 -0.04 13.89
CA PHE A 151 10.53 -0.18 12.61
C PHE A 151 10.22 0.98 11.67
N ILE A 152 8.95 1.30 11.46
CA ILE A 152 8.52 2.39 10.56
C ILE A 152 8.89 3.76 11.14
N THR A 153 8.74 3.97 12.46
CA THR A 153 8.87 5.31 13.07
C THR A 153 10.27 5.65 13.54
N ALA A 154 11.15 4.67 13.66
CA ALA A 154 12.52 4.87 14.16
C ALA A 154 13.58 4.21 13.27
N ASP A 155 13.64 2.88 13.16
CA ASP A 155 14.74 2.19 12.48
C ASP A 155 14.84 2.59 11.00
N LEU A 156 13.73 2.54 10.28
CA LEU A 156 13.66 2.90 8.87
C LEU A 156 13.97 4.39 8.64
N ILE A 157 13.44 5.27 9.48
CA ILE A 157 13.70 6.72 9.39
C ILE A 157 15.18 7.00 9.61
N ALA A 158 15.79 6.40 10.64
CA ALA A 158 17.21 6.59 10.94
C ALA A 158 18.10 6.14 9.77
N TYR A 159 17.79 4.98 9.18
CA TYR A 159 18.49 4.48 8.00
C TYR A 159 18.36 5.46 6.81
N ILE A 160 17.14 5.84 6.47
CA ILE A 160 16.88 6.71 5.32
C ILE A 160 17.51 8.10 5.50
N ASP A 161 17.40 8.69 6.67
CA ASP A 161 18.01 10.00 6.95
C ASP A 161 19.56 9.94 6.96
N GLY A 162 20.13 8.78 7.31
CA GLY A 162 21.58 8.54 7.31
C GLY A 162 22.18 8.27 5.93
N HIS A 163 21.40 7.73 4.98
CA HIS A 163 21.93 7.30 3.69
C HIS A 163 21.48 8.18 2.51
N TYR A 164 20.43 8.97 2.68
CA TYR A 164 19.85 9.80 1.63
C TYR A 164 19.84 11.28 2.00
N ARG A 165 19.77 12.13 1.00
CA ARG A 165 19.66 13.58 1.18
C ARG A 165 18.25 14.00 1.53
N THR A 166 17.83 13.64 2.73
CA THR A 166 16.52 13.97 3.28
C THR A 166 16.52 15.32 3.98
N LEU A 167 15.32 15.85 4.23
CA LEU A 167 15.05 16.89 5.23
C LEU A 167 14.65 16.17 6.54
N PRO A 168 15.57 15.95 7.51
CA PRO A 168 15.38 15.02 8.63
C PRO A 168 14.51 15.63 9.76
N ARG A 169 13.27 15.98 9.44
CA ARG A 169 12.32 16.58 10.39
C ARG A 169 10.88 16.15 10.07
N ALA A 170 10.03 16.07 11.08
CA ALA A 170 8.63 15.66 10.94
C ALA A 170 7.89 16.48 9.87
N ALA A 171 8.10 17.79 9.81
CA ALA A 171 7.45 18.68 8.84
C ALA A 171 7.71 18.31 7.37
N SER A 172 8.75 17.50 7.10
CA SER A 172 9.15 17.04 5.77
C SER A 172 8.93 15.54 5.59
N ARG A 173 8.21 14.87 6.51
CA ARG A 173 7.86 13.44 6.41
C ARG A 173 6.36 13.27 6.26
N GLY A 174 5.97 12.47 5.27
CA GLY A 174 4.60 12.00 5.06
C GLY A 174 4.51 10.49 5.30
N LEU A 175 3.32 10.02 5.70
CA LEU A 175 3.01 8.60 5.80
C LEU A 175 1.74 8.32 5.00
N ALA A 176 1.81 7.37 4.07
CA ALA A 176 0.66 6.90 3.33
C ALA A 176 0.67 5.38 3.22
N GLY A 177 -0.46 4.80 2.84
CA GLY A 177 -0.55 3.38 2.56
C GLY A 177 -1.91 2.97 2.06
N HIS A 178 -1.96 1.77 1.49
CA HIS A 178 -3.18 1.16 0.96
C HIS A 178 -3.57 -0.07 1.77
N SER A 179 -4.88 -0.28 1.98
CA SER A 179 -5.41 -1.47 2.65
C SER A 179 -4.79 -1.67 4.05
N MET A 180 -4.04 -2.75 4.28
CA MET A 180 -3.25 -2.96 5.50
C MET A 180 -2.28 -1.78 5.75
N GLY A 181 -1.67 -1.20 4.70
CA GLY A 181 -0.84 0.00 4.82
C GLY A 181 -1.65 1.24 5.18
N GLY A 182 -2.89 1.35 4.71
CA GLY A 182 -3.82 2.41 5.11
C GLY A 182 -4.21 2.30 6.60
N TYR A 183 -4.47 1.08 7.07
CA TYR A 183 -4.62 0.79 8.49
C TYR A 183 -3.38 1.20 9.28
N GLY A 184 -2.18 0.77 8.83
CA GLY A 184 -0.91 1.13 9.45
C GLY A 184 -0.70 2.64 9.51
N THR A 185 -1.06 3.37 8.45
CA THR A 185 -1.00 4.83 8.38
C THR A 185 -1.82 5.48 9.49
N MET A 186 -3.09 5.08 9.65
CA MET A 186 -3.97 5.64 10.68
C MET A 186 -3.53 5.24 12.09
N ARG A 187 -3.19 3.96 12.30
CA ARG A 187 -2.73 3.45 13.58
C ARG A 187 -1.44 4.15 14.04
N ILE A 188 -0.41 4.17 13.20
CA ILE A 188 0.87 4.83 13.50
C ILE A 188 0.66 6.33 13.70
N GLY A 189 -0.16 6.96 12.86
CA GLY A 189 -0.50 8.36 13.01
C GLY A 189 -1.16 8.69 14.35
N MET A 190 -2.03 7.84 14.86
CA MET A 190 -2.64 8.00 16.18
C MET A 190 -1.65 7.82 17.32
N LYS A 191 -0.79 6.80 17.24
CA LYS A 191 0.08 6.38 18.34
C LYS A 191 1.41 7.11 18.41
N HIS A 192 1.90 7.62 17.28
CA HIS A 192 3.21 8.24 17.16
C HIS A 192 3.13 9.67 16.57
N PRO A 193 2.40 10.62 17.24
CA PRO A 193 2.35 12.00 16.79
C PRO A 193 3.74 12.64 16.80
N GLY A 194 3.99 13.55 15.84
CA GLY A 194 5.26 14.26 15.75
C GLY A 194 6.36 13.55 14.96
N VAL A 195 6.13 12.32 14.47
CA VAL A 195 7.05 11.62 13.55
C VAL A 195 6.82 12.05 12.11
N PHE A 196 5.57 12.12 11.71
CA PHE A 196 5.10 12.56 10.39
C PHE A 196 4.26 13.81 10.53
N SER A 197 4.20 14.65 9.50
CA SER A 197 3.38 15.85 9.49
C SER A 197 2.04 15.68 8.79
N SER A 198 1.94 14.72 7.90
CA SER A 198 0.74 14.51 7.08
C SER A 198 0.49 13.01 6.83
N LEU A 199 -0.78 12.62 6.76
CA LEU A 199 -1.23 11.24 6.61
C LEU A 199 -2.17 11.10 5.42
N TYR A 200 -2.03 10.01 4.63
CA TYR A 200 -2.99 9.66 3.59
C TYR A 200 -3.27 8.15 3.61
N ALA A 201 -4.48 7.73 3.97
CA ALA A 201 -4.87 6.32 3.99
C ALA A 201 -5.78 5.99 2.80
N GLN A 202 -5.29 5.15 1.85
CA GLN A 202 -6.06 4.67 0.72
C GLN A 202 -6.77 3.36 1.08
N SER A 203 -8.08 3.29 0.91
CA SER A 203 -8.91 2.11 1.17
C SER A 203 -8.46 1.33 2.42
N PRO A 204 -8.34 1.98 3.61
CA PRO A 204 -7.76 1.37 4.81
C PRO A 204 -8.61 0.21 5.29
N CYS A 205 -8.03 -1.01 5.36
CA CYS A 205 -8.71 -2.15 5.95
C CYS A 205 -8.77 -2.06 7.48
N CYS A 206 -9.50 -2.97 8.10
CA CYS A 206 -9.40 -3.27 9.54
C CYS A 206 -9.65 -2.06 10.47
N MET A 207 -10.34 -1.04 9.97
CA MET A 207 -10.61 0.18 10.75
C MET A 207 -11.61 -0.04 11.87
N GLY A 208 -12.61 -0.90 11.65
CA GLY A 208 -13.64 -1.24 12.62
C GLY A 208 -13.32 -2.50 13.42
N ALA A 209 -13.82 -2.56 14.66
CA ALA A 209 -13.77 -3.77 15.45
C ALA A 209 -14.86 -4.76 15.01
N SER A 210 -14.51 -6.01 14.76
CA SER A 210 -15.47 -7.09 14.60
C SER A 210 -15.68 -7.75 15.97
N LEU A 211 -16.89 -7.64 16.50
CA LEU A 211 -17.27 -8.29 17.76
C LEU A 211 -17.83 -9.70 17.54
N GLU A 212 -18.11 -10.04 16.29
CA GLU A 212 -18.62 -11.34 15.87
C GLU A 212 -17.65 -11.92 14.82
N PRO A 213 -16.54 -12.55 15.23
CA PRO A 213 -15.60 -13.16 14.32
C PRO A 213 -16.24 -14.33 13.57
N ASN A 214 -15.79 -14.56 12.34
CA ASN A 214 -16.32 -15.62 11.50
C ASN A 214 -15.82 -17.00 11.98
N ALA A 215 -16.73 -17.83 12.47
CA ALA A 215 -16.42 -19.13 13.06
C ALA A 215 -15.83 -20.13 12.05
N GLU A 216 -16.26 -20.07 10.79
CA GLU A 216 -15.75 -20.95 9.73
C GLU A 216 -14.30 -20.60 9.36
N ILE A 217 -13.99 -19.30 9.26
CA ILE A 217 -12.62 -18.85 9.02
C ILE A 217 -11.72 -19.21 10.23
N ALA A 218 -12.20 -19.00 11.45
CA ALA A 218 -11.45 -19.36 12.64
C ALA A 218 -11.18 -20.87 12.72
N HIS A 219 -12.14 -21.70 12.36
CA HIS A 219 -11.94 -23.15 12.29
C HIS A 219 -10.88 -23.54 11.27
N ARG A 220 -10.90 -22.94 10.05
CA ARG A 220 -9.85 -23.18 9.06
C ARG A 220 -8.49 -22.71 9.55
N ALA A 221 -8.42 -21.53 10.17
CA ALA A 221 -7.17 -20.98 10.73
C ALA A 221 -6.58 -21.88 11.82
N ALA A 222 -7.42 -22.44 12.70
CA ALA A 222 -6.97 -23.39 13.73
C ALA A 222 -6.37 -24.69 13.16
N GLY A 223 -6.76 -25.05 11.93
CA GLY A 223 -6.24 -26.22 11.20
C GLY A 223 -4.86 -26.02 10.59
N VAL A 224 -4.40 -24.77 10.38
CA VAL A 224 -3.11 -24.45 9.74
C VAL A 224 -1.95 -24.72 10.67
N LYS A 225 -0.95 -25.52 10.22
CA LYS A 225 0.19 -25.96 11.07
C LYS A 225 1.57 -25.68 10.46
N SER A 226 1.63 -25.26 9.19
CA SER A 226 2.90 -25.03 8.47
C SER A 226 2.86 -23.82 7.57
N GLU A 227 4.02 -23.31 7.19
CA GLU A 227 4.15 -22.20 6.24
C GLU A 227 3.54 -22.54 4.87
N ALA A 228 3.70 -23.78 4.41
CA ALA A 228 3.10 -24.23 3.16
C ALA A 228 1.57 -24.16 3.22
N GLU A 229 0.97 -24.53 4.34
CA GLU A 229 -0.48 -24.41 4.55
C GLU A 229 -0.93 -22.95 4.67
N ILE A 230 -0.14 -22.08 5.33
CA ILE A 230 -0.40 -20.63 5.33
C ILE A 230 -0.41 -20.11 3.89
N ALA A 231 0.63 -20.45 3.10
CA ALA A 231 0.73 -20.00 1.71
C ALA A 231 -0.43 -20.49 0.83
N ALA A 232 -0.94 -21.69 1.07
CA ALA A 232 -2.04 -22.31 0.33
C ALA A 232 -3.44 -21.89 0.82
N ALA A 233 -3.58 -21.32 2.02
CA ALA A 233 -4.85 -20.95 2.61
C ALA A 233 -5.58 -19.86 1.80
N ASP A 234 -6.90 -19.80 1.94
CA ASP A 234 -7.70 -18.71 1.37
C ASP A 234 -7.39 -17.36 2.06
N PHE A 235 -7.78 -16.27 1.38
CA PHE A 235 -7.49 -14.91 1.85
C PHE A 235 -8.01 -14.64 3.28
N GLY A 236 -9.23 -15.08 3.60
CA GLY A 236 -9.84 -14.87 4.91
C GLY A 236 -9.07 -15.59 6.02
N THR A 237 -8.65 -16.84 5.76
CA THR A 237 -7.83 -17.62 6.69
C THR A 237 -6.46 -16.98 6.91
N LYS A 238 -5.78 -16.52 5.86
CA LYS A 238 -4.53 -15.77 5.95
C LYS A 238 -4.69 -14.49 6.79
N ALA A 239 -5.73 -13.71 6.50
CA ALA A 239 -6.00 -12.47 7.23
C ALA A 239 -6.28 -12.72 8.72
N MET A 240 -7.00 -13.80 9.05
CA MET A 240 -7.24 -14.22 10.45
C MET A 240 -5.93 -14.54 11.15
N LEU A 241 -5.04 -15.31 10.53
CA LEU A 241 -3.74 -15.69 11.11
C LEU A 241 -2.83 -14.46 11.31
N ALA A 242 -2.74 -13.57 10.33
CA ALA A 242 -1.95 -12.35 10.44
C ALA A 242 -2.50 -11.41 11.53
N SER A 243 -3.81 -11.28 11.62
CA SER A 243 -4.46 -10.49 12.67
C SER A 243 -4.21 -11.08 14.06
N ALA A 244 -4.29 -12.40 14.21
CA ALA A 244 -4.01 -13.08 15.46
C ALA A 244 -2.55 -12.88 15.88
N ALA A 245 -1.59 -13.10 14.99
CA ALA A 245 -0.18 -12.88 15.25
C ALA A 245 0.14 -11.43 15.65
N ALA A 246 -0.57 -10.45 15.07
CA ALA A 246 -0.37 -9.03 15.34
C ALA A 246 -1.10 -8.52 16.59
N TRP A 247 -2.29 -9.04 16.91
CA TRP A 247 -3.19 -8.41 17.88
C TRP A 247 -3.55 -9.26 19.10
N SER A 248 -3.32 -10.57 19.03
CA SER A 248 -3.55 -11.50 20.15
C SER A 248 -2.36 -12.47 20.33
N PRO A 249 -1.11 -11.93 20.47
CA PRO A 249 0.06 -12.77 20.69
C PRO A 249 -0.04 -13.52 22.03
N ASP A 250 0.30 -14.82 22.01
CA ASP A 250 0.44 -15.66 23.20
C ASP A 250 1.74 -16.50 23.12
N PRO A 251 2.83 -16.07 23.80
CA PRO A 251 4.09 -16.82 23.85
C PRO A 251 3.97 -18.24 24.42
N ALA A 252 2.89 -18.54 25.14
CA ALA A 252 2.68 -19.87 25.72
C ALA A 252 2.09 -20.89 24.73
N ARG A 253 1.75 -20.47 23.50
CA ARG A 253 1.14 -21.34 22.46
C ARG A 253 2.05 -21.61 21.25
N PRO A 254 3.22 -22.25 21.42
CA PRO A 254 4.05 -22.62 20.27
C PRO A 254 3.32 -23.67 19.40
N PRO A 255 3.60 -23.72 18.09
CA PRO A 255 4.50 -22.87 17.32
C PRO A 255 3.83 -21.61 16.74
N ALA A 256 2.54 -21.39 16.95
CA ALA A 256 1.80 -20.25 16.39
C ALA A 256 2.01 -18.97 17.20
N TYR A 257 2.12 -19.09 18.54
CA TYR A 257 2.34 -18.00 19.48
C TYR A 257 1.24 -16.95 19.53
N PHE A 258 -0.01 -17.32 19.23
CA PHE A 258 -1.17 -16.43 19.29
C PHE A 258 -2.45 -17.19 19.60
N ASP A 259 -3.47 -16.43 20.04
CA ASP A 259 -4.83 -16.87 20.24
C ASP A 259 -5.73 -16.50 19.07
N LEU A 260 -6.64 -17.40 18.71
CA LEU A 260 -7.72 -17.11 17.76
C LEU A 260 -8.96 -16.56 18.51
N PRO A 261 -9.77 -15.71 17.85
CA PRO A 261 -10.95 -15.12 18.49
C PRO A 261 -12.10 -16.12 18.72
N ILE A 262 -11.96 -17.34 18.19
CA ILE A 262 -12.87 -18.48 18.42
C ILE A 262 -12.02 -19.72 18.71
N GLU A 263 -12.29 -20.40 19.81
CA GLU A 263 -11.69 -21.67 20.20
C GLU A 263 -12.80 -22.69 20.51
N ASP A 264 -12.70 -23.91 19.97
CA ASP A 264 -13.72 -24.97 20.12
C ASP A 264 -15.16 -24.50 19.76
N GLY A 265 -15.26 -23.67 18.74
CA GLY A 265 -16.52 -23.11 18.25
C GLY A 265 -17.13 -22.02 19.14
N LYS A 266 -16.41 -21.56 20.16
CA LYS A 266 -16.88 -20.53 21.08
C LYS A 266 -16.04 -19.25 20.96
N PRO A 267 -16.68 -18.06 21.01
CA PRO A 267 -15.96 -16.81 21.09
C PRO A 267 -15.05 -16.74 22.32
N VAL A 268 -13.83 -16.21 22.14
CA VAL A 268 -12.86 -15.92 23.19
C VAL A 268 -12.90 -14.41 23.48
N PRO A 269 -13.61 -13.97 24.54
CA PRO A 269 -13.86 -12.54 24.77
C PRO A 269 -12.58 -11.70 24.90
N GLU A 270 -11.54 -12.23 25.52
CA GLU A 270 -10.25 -11.57 25.74
C GLU A 270 -9.54 -11.30 24.39
N THR A 271 -9.54 -12.28 23.50
CA THR A 271 -8.98 -12.16 22.15
C THR A 271 -9.77 -11.16 21.31
N ILE A 272 -11.10 -11.22 21.37
CA ILE A 272 -11.98 -10.27 20.66
C ILE A 272 -11.74 -8.84 21.19
N ALA A 273 -11.59 -8.67 22.49
CA ALA A 273 -11.28 -7.37 23.09
C ALA A 273 -9.88 -6.85 22.66
N ALA A 274 -8.87 -7.73 22.59
CA ALA A 274 -7.54 -7.40 22.10
C ALA A 274 -7.59 -6.93 20.63
N TRP A 275 -8.37 -7.60 19.79
CA TRP A 275 -8.56 -7.19 18.38
C TRP A 275 -9.28 -5.86 18.27
N ALA A 276 -10.36 -5.67 19.05
CA ALA A 276 -11.10 -4.41 19.11
C ALA A 276 -10.21 -3.23 19.55
N ALA A 277 -9.32 -3.44 20.52
CA ALA A 277 -8.38 -2.43 20.98
C ALA A 277 -7.33 -2.02 19.90
N ASN A 278 -7.15 -2.83 18.88
CA ASN A 278 -6.26 -2.54 17.74
C ASN A 278 -6.98 -1.89 16.54
N ALA A 279 -8.31 -1.76 16.58
CA ALA A 279 -9.11 -1.14 15.53
C ALA A 279 -9.05 0.40 15.64
N PRO A 280 -8.64 1.14 14.58
CA PRO A 280 -8.54 2.59 14.61
C PRO A 280 -9.83 3.31 15.04
N LEU A 281 -11.02 2.84 14.64
CA LEU A 281 -12.29 3.45 15.03
C LEU A 281 -12.59 3.27 16.54
N ALA A 282 -12.08 2.21 17.18
CA ALA A 282 -12.19 2.06 18.63
C ALA A 282 -11.18 2.96 19.38
N MET A 283 -10.02 3.22 18.77
CA MET A 283 -8.95 4.02 19.36
C MET A 283 -9.14 5.53 19.18
N VAL A 284 -9.78 5.96 18.10
CA VAL A 284 -9.77 7.35 17.60
C VAL A 284 -10.13 8.39 18.65
N HIS A 285 -11.10 8.11 19.51
CA HIS A 285 -11.57 9.06 20.55
C HIS A 285 -10.47 9.45 21.54
N GLN A 286 -9.56 8.53 21.84
CA GLN A 286 -8.43 8.78 22.75
C GLN A 286 -7.25 9.49 22.04
N HIS A 287 -7.24 9.47 20.69
CA HIS A 287 -6.16 10.02 19.87
C HIS A 287 -6.51 11.33 19.15
N ILE A 288 -7.63 11.95 19.47
CA ILE A 288 -8.03 13.25 18.88
C ILE A 288 -6.95 14.34 19.07
N PRO A 289 -6.29 14.50 20.23
CA PRO A 289 -5.20 15.47 20.37
C PRO A 289 -4.03 15.19 19.42
N ALA A 290 -3.67 13.92 19.20
CA ALA A 290 -2.64 13.52 18.25
C ALA A 290 -3.05 13.88 16.80
N LEU A 291 -4.28 13.53 16.41
CA LEU A 291 -4.78 13.82 15.05
C LEU A 291 -4.88 15.32 14.76
N ARG A 292 -5.21 16.15 15.74
CA ARG A 292 -5.22 17.61 15.60
C ARG A 292 -3.84 18.21 15.37
N SER A 293 -2.76 17.51 15.69
CA SER A 293 -1.38 18.00 15.50
C SER A 293 -0.87 17.85 14.08
N TYR A 294 -1.57 17.09 13.23
CA TYR A 294 -1.18 16.91 11.83
C TYR A 294 -1.47 18.15 10.98
N VAL A 295 -0.56 18.43 10.05
CA VAL A 295 -0.73 19.51 9.06
C VAL A 295 -1.89 19.17 8.12
N ALA A 296 -1.99 17.90 7.71
CA ALA A 296 -3.07 17.42 6.87
C ALA A 296 -3.31 15.92 7.07
N ILE A 297 -4.57 15.52 6.99
CA ILE A 297 -5.03 14.14 7.01
C ILE A 297 -5.96 13.93 5.83
N ALA A 298 -5.77 12.84 5.09
CA ALA A 298 -6.69 12.43 4.05
C ALA A 298 -6.90 10.91 4.09
N PHE A 299 -8.07 10.47 3.67
CA PHE A 299 -8.39 9.06 3.48
C PHE A 299 -9.49 8.88 2.45
N ASP A 300 -9.47 7.76 1.75
CA ASP A 300 -10.42 7.47 0.69
C ASP A 300 -10.82 6.00 0.63
N ALA A 301 -11.86 5.70 -0.14
CA ALA A 301 -12.23 4.33 -0.50
C ALA A 301 -13.06 4.30 -1.80
N GLY A 302 -13.00 3.18 -2.51
CA GLY A 302 -13.92 2.91 -3.60
C GLY A 302 -15.34 2.62 -3.09
N ASP A 303 -16.37 3.09 -3.80
CA ASP A 303 -17.78 2.89 -3.42
C ASP A 303 -18.24 1.42 -3.49
N ARG A 304 -17.57 0.61 -4.35
CA ARG A 304 -17.80 -0.83 -4.45
C ARG A 304 -17.03 -1.65 -3.41
N ASP A 305 -16.09 -1.05 -2.70
CA ASP A 305 -15.43 -1.61 -1.52
C ASP A 305 -16.28 -1.33 -0.27
N THR A 306 -17.50 -1.85 -0.25
CA THR A 306 -18.58 -1.40 0.63
C THR A 306 -18.25 -1.44 2.12
N GLY A 307 -17.55 -2.47 2.59
CA GLY A 307 -17.14 -2.62 3.99
C GLY A 307 -16.14 -1.53 4.40
N ILE A 308 -15.11 -1.31 3.57
CA ILE A 308 -14.09 -0.28 3.82
C ILE A 308 -14.68 1.11 3.65
N ALA A 309 -15.47 1.36 2.60
CA ALA A 309 -16.15 2.64 2.43
C ALA A 309 -17.06 2.99 3.60
N GLY A 310 -17.68 1.98 4.24
CA GLY A 310 -18.45 2.16 5.47
C GLY A 310 -17.59 2.69 6.61
N THR A 311 -16.46 2.05 6.88
CA THR A 311 -15.55 2.47 7.96
C THR A 311 -14.85 3.81 7.69
N VAL A 312 -14.61 4.14 6.41
CA VAL A 312 -14.10 5.45 5.99
C VAL A 312 -15.13 6.55 6.29
N ARG A 313 -16.42 6.33 5.99
CA ARG A 313 -17.50 7.28 6.37
C ARG A 313 -17.66 7.42 7.86
N ASP A 314 -17.45 6.32 8.62
CA ASP A 314 -17.49 6.38 10.10
C ASP A 314 -16.35 7.22 10.66
N LEU A 315 -15.13 7.07 10.12
CA LEU A 315 -13.99 7.90 10.50
C LEU A 315 -14.24 9.37 10.16
N ASP A 316 -14.74 9.68 8.96
CA ASP A 316 -15.13 11.03 8.53
C ASP A 316 -16.10 11.67 9.51
N ARG A 317 -17.18 10.96 9.84
CA ARG A 317 -18.18 11.43 10.81
C ARG A 317 -17.59 11.71 12.18
N ILE A 318 -16.71 10.82 12.68
CA ILE A 318 -16.06 10.99 13.98
C ILE A 318 -15.14 12.22 13.96
N LEU A 319 -14.24 12.33 12.98
CA LEU A 319 -13.29 13.44 12.91
C LEU A 319 -14.00 14.78 12.71
N THR A 320 -15.05 14.82 11.88
CA THR A 320 -15.93 16.00 11.73
C THR A 320 -16.57 16.39 13.04
N GLY A 321 -17.11 15.42 13.80
CA GLY A 321 -17.72 15.66 15.10
C GLY A 321 -16.76 16.25 16.14
N TYR A 322 -15.47 15.92 16.02
CA TYR A 322 -14.42 16.50 16.88
C TYR A 322 -13.76 17.77 16.30
N GLY A 323 -14.17 18.22 15.11
CA GLY A 323 -13.55 19.38 14.44
C GLY A 323 -12.08 19.14 14.05
N VAL A 324 -11.71 17.91 13.73
CA VAL A 324 -10.39 17.59 13.18
C VAL A 324 -10.43 17.83 11.67
N ALA A 325 -9.56 18.72 11.17
CA ALA A 325 -9.48 19.00 9.74
C ALA A 325 -8.96 17.77 8.97
N HIS A 326 -9.69 17.33 7.95
CA HIS A 326 -9.32 16.20 7.10
C HIS A 326 -10.00 16.29 5.74
N VAL A 327 -9.56 15.47 4.80
CA VAL A 327 -10.15 15.28 3.48
C VAL A 327 -10.61 13.83 3.34
N THR A 328 -11.87 13.65 2.95
CA THR A 328 -12.45 12.32 2.69
C THR A 328 -12.97 12.27 1.25
N GLU A 329 -12.73 11.17 0.56
CA GLU A 329 -13.29 10.92 -0.78
C GLU A 329 -13.79 9.47 -0.90
N ILE A 330 -15.07 9.29 -1.26
CA ILE A 330 -15.59 8.02 -1.75
C ILE A 330 -15.71 8.13 -3.26
N TYR A 331 -14.91 7.34 -3.98
CA TYR A 331 -14.80 7.41 -5.44
C TYR A 331 -15.44 6.20 -6.13
N ASP A 332 -15.78 6.33 -7.39
CA ASP A 332 -16.22 5.20 -8.24
C ASP A 332 -15.06 4.23 -8.44
N GLY A 333 -15.06 3.12 -7.71
CA GLY A 333 -14.00 2.12 -7.72
C GLY A 333 -14.23 0.99 -6.73
N ASP A 334 -13.39 -0.04 -6.82
CA ASP A 334 -13.29 -1.12 -5.85
C ASP A 334 -11.99 -0.99 -5.03
N HIS A 335 -11.60 -2.06 -4.34
CA HIS A 335 -10.44 -2.05 -3.45
C HIS A 335 -9.11 -1.73 -4.14
N ILE A 336 -8.96 -2.05 -5.44
CA ILE A 336 -7.66 -1.95 -6.15
C ILE A 336 -7.73 -1.19 -7.47
N SER A 337 -8.90 -1.01 -8.06
CA SER A 337 -9.06 -0.61 -9.47
C SER A 337 -8.48 0.76 -9.84
N ARG A 338 -8.34 1.68 -8.89
CA ARG A 338 -7.86 3.04 -9.15
C ARG A 338 -6.68 3.46 -8.29
N ILE A 339 -6.03 2.54 -7.58
CA ILE A 339 -4.95 2.88 -6.63
C ILE A 339 -3.76 3.53 -7.34
N ASP A 340 -3.34 3.03 -8.50
CA ASP A 340 -2.25 3.60 -9.30
C ASP A 340 -2.56 5.03 -9.78
N GLU A 341 -3.74 5.25 -10.34
CA GLU A 341 -4.22 6.57 -10.74
C GLU A 341 -4.27 7.54 -9.56
N ARG A 342 -4.81 7.08 -8.42
CA ARG A 342 -4.97 7.91 -7.22
C ARG A 342 -3.63 8.21 -6.56
N LEU A 343 -2.68 7.27 -6.60
CA LEU A 343 -1.31 7.56 -6.13
C LEU A 343 -0.73 8.75 -6.90
N ALA A 344 -0.84 8.75 -8.23
CA ALA A 344 -0.33 9.83 -9.07
C ALA A 344 -1.12 11.15 -8.93
N ALA A 345 -2.48 11.07 -8.94
CA ALA A 345 -3.34 12.25 -9.07
C ALA A 345 -3.83 12.83 -7.74
N LYS A 346 -3.75 12.08 -6.64
CA LYS A 346 -4.28 12.50 -5.32
C LYS A 346 -3.20 12.43 -4.23
N VAL A 347 -2.59 11.28 -3.99
CA VAL A 347 -1.67 11.07 -2.86
C VAL A 347 -0.42 11.92 -3.01
N LEU A 348 0.29 11.82 -4.14
CA LEU A 348 1.52 12.59 -4.35
C LEU A 348 1.28 14.11 -4.40
N PRO A 349 0.26 14.63 -5.09
CA PRO A 349 -0.11 16.06 -5.00
C PRO A 349 -0.49 16.51 -3.58
N PHE A 350 -1.17 15.68 -2.80
CA PHE A 350 -1.48 15.99 -1.40
C PHE A 350 -0.20 16.22 -0.59
N PHE A 351 0.78 15.33 -0.66
CA PHE A 351 2.06 15.53 0.05
C PHE A 351 2.88 16.66 -0.54
N SER A 352 2.82 16.88 -1.85
CA SER A 352 3.43 18.05 -2.50
C SER A 352 2.92 19.37 -1.93
N ALA A 353 1.66 19.45 -1.56
CA ALA A 353 1.03 20.64 -0.99
C ALA A 353 1.33 20.83 0.51
N HIS A 354 1.49 19.75 1.28
CA HIS A 354 1.49 19.83 2.75
C HIS A 354 2.84 19.56 3.40
N LEU A 355 3.82 18.94 2.72
CA LEU A 355 5.16 18.77 3.27
C LEU A 355 5.99 20.06 3.14
N LYS A 356 6.97 20.22 4.02
CA LYS A 356 7.98 21.30 3.92
C LYS A 356 9.15 20.82 3.06
N PHE A 357 9.53 21.65 2.08
CA PHE A 357 10.59 21.39 1.10
C PHE A 357 11.86 22.23 1.32
N GLN A 358 11.88 22.98 2.40
CA GLN A 358 13.03 23.82 2.82
C GLN A 358 13.15 23.77 4.33
#